data_62c14f3408801d9c8d1b296162225d05
#
_entry.id   62c14f3408801d9c8d1b296162225d05
#
_cell.length_a   1.000
_cell.length_b   1.000
_cell.length_c   1.000
_cell.angle_alpha   90.00
_cell.angle_beta   90.00
_cell.angle_gamma   90.00
#
_symmetry.space_group_name_H-M   'P 1'
#
loop_
_entity.id
_entity.type
_entity.pdbx_description
1 polymer ?
#
loop_
_entity_poly.entity_id
_entity_poly.type
_entity_poly.pdbx_seq_one_letter_code
_entity_poly.pdbx_strand_id
1 'polypeptide(L)'
;MKELSEKQLLKEIKEKFEYRDGNLYWREGNGRKSGRLIGGGKGLYKICGVNRVPYYQHRLIFLYHHGYMPKYLDHINNDRHDNRIENLRAVSARQNQHNRSINKNSTSGVKGVCWHKPAGKWIAKMRCDSKMHYGGLHNNLKDAEQAIKDLREKLHGKFANHG
;
A
#
# COMPACT_ATOMS: atom_id res chain seq x y z
N MET A 1 -24.15 -8.82 -15.42
CA MET A 1 -23.24 -8.05 -16.32
C MET A 1 -21.95 -8.82 -16.43
N LYS A 2 -21.39 -8.97 -17.63
CA LYS A 2 -20.15 -9.75 -17.84
C LYS A 2 -18.94 -8.89 -17.44
N GLU A 3 -18.08 -9.43 -16.61
CA GLU A 3 -16.84 -8.77 -16.23
C GLU A 3 -15.92 -8.67 -17.46
N LEU A 4 -15.29 -7.51 -17.68
CA LEU A 4 -14.40 -7.29 -18.80
C LEU A 4 -13.08 -8.03 -18.57
N SER A 5 -12.47 -8.55 -19.63
CA SER A 5 -11.09 -9.01 -19.57
C SER A 5 -10.15 -7.83 -19.30
N GLU A 6 -8.94 -8.06 -18.76
CA GLU A 6 -7.98 -7.00 -18.49
C GLU A 6 -7.67 -6.14 -19.72
N LYS A 7 -7.54 -6.77 -20.90
CA LYS A 7 -7.31 -6.06 -22.17
C LYS A 7 -8.48 -5.16 -22.57
N GLN A 8 -9.71 -5.64 -22.39
CA GLN A 8 -10.92 -4.85 -22.66
C GLN A 8 -11.05 -3.70 -21.65
N LEU A 9 -10.79 -3.97 -20.36
CA LEU A 9 -10.83 -2.96 -19.31
C LEU A 9 -9.76 -1.88 -19.55
N LEU A 10 -8.53 -2.26 -19.93
CA LEU A 10 -7.47 -1.33 -20.27
C LEU A 10 -7.85 -0.42 -21.45
N LYS A 11 -8.45 -0.98 -22.49
CA LYS A 11 -8.96 -0.21 -23.62
C LYS A 11 -10.00 0.80 -23.18
N GLU A 12 -11.01 0.35 -22.44
CA GLU A 12 -12.11 1.19 -21.93
C GLU A 12 -11.60 2.35 -21.06
N ILE A 13 -10.66 2.08 -20.14
CA ILE A 13 -10.14 3.12 -19.24
C ILE A 13 -9.27 4.14 -20.01
N LYS A 14 -8.47 3.71 -20.99
CA LYS A 14 -7.65 4.61 -21.81
C LYS A 14 -8.47 5.46 -22.78
N GLU A 15 -9.58 4.94 -23.30
CA GLU A 15 -10.48 5.68 -24.16
C GLU A 15 -11.31 6.71 -23.39
N LYS A 16 -11.80 6.35 -22.20
CA LYS A 16 -12.75 7.17 -21.46
C LYS A 16 -12.12 8.10 -20.44
N PHE A 17 -10.94 7.73 -19.91
CA PHE A 17 -10.34 8.40 -18.76
C PHE A 17 -8.95 8.93 -19.06
N GLU A 18 -8.59 9.94 -18.30
CA GLU A 18 -7.27 10.54 -18.27
C GLU A 18 -6.73 10.48 -16.83
N TYR A 19 -5.48 10.09 -16.70
CA TYR A 19 -4.78 10.12 -15.41
C TYR A 19 -4.15 11.49 -15.16
N ARG A 20 -4.39 12.04 -13.97
CA ARG A 20 -3.74 13.26 -13.48
C ARG A 20 -3.46 13.11 -11.99
N ASP A 21 -2.21 13.10 -11.62
CA ASP A 21 -1.72 13.15 -10.22
C ASP A 21 -2.52 12.25 -9.23
N GLY A 22 -2.50 10.95 -9.48
CA GLY A 22 -3.15 9.94 -8.62
C GLY A 22 -4.68 9.87 -8.74
N ASN A 23 -5.26 10.52 -9.74
CA ASN A 23 -6.70 10.48 -9.98
C ASN A 23 -7.01 10.21 -11.45
N LEU A 24 -8.24 9.70 -11.68
CA LEU A 24 -8.79 9.51 -13.02
C LEU A 24 -9.89 10.54 -13.26
N TYR A 25 -9.88 11.12 -14.46
CA TYR A 25 -10.86 12.10 -14.91
C TYR A 25 -11.48 11.62 -16.22
N TRP A 26 -12.73 12.02 -16.48
CA TRP A 26 -13.35 11.80 -17.76
C TRP A 26 -12.61 12.61 -18.84
N ARG A 27 -12.21 11.97 -19.94
CA ARG A 27 -11.60 12.68 -21.07
C ARG A 27 -12.55 13.68 -21.69
N GLU A 28 -11.97 14.67 -22.33
CA GLU A 28 -12.72 15.59 -23.21
C GLU A 28 -13.51 14.78 -24.27
N GLY A 29 -14.65 15.30 -24.68
CA GLY A 29 -15.54 14.59 -25.60
C GLY A 29 -16.56 13.64 -24.97
N ASN A 30 -16.50 13.40 -23.64
CA ASN A 30 -17.48 12.57 -22.93
C ASN A 30 -18.75 13.35 -22.48
N GLY A 31 -19.13 14.37 -23.21
CA GLY A 31 -20.33 15.17 -22.97
C GLY A 31 -20.30 15.83 -21.59
N ARG A 32 -21.42 15.79 -20.83
CA ARG A 32 -21.55 16.42 -19.51
C ARG A 32 -20.57 15.94 -18.45
N LYS A 33 -19.84 14.85 -18.70
CA LYS A 33 -18.87 14.26 -17.76
C LYS A 33 -17.44 14.75 -18.01
N SER A 34 -17.17 15.40 -19.16
CA SER A 34 -15.82 15.85 -19.53
C SER A 34 -15.12 16.61 -18.41
N GLY A 35 -13.86 16.28 -18.14
CA GLY A 35 -13.03 16.89 -17.10
C GLY A 35 -13.43 16.62 -15.67
N ARG A 36 -14.49 15.85 -15.40
CA ARG A 36 -14.91 15.52 -14.02
C ARG A 36 -14.07 14.38 -13.44
N LEU A 37 -13.75 14.52 -12.18
CA LEU A 37 -13.11 13.46 -11.37
C LEU A 37 -13.99 12.20 -11.36
N ILE A 38 -13.35 11.06 -11.51
CA ILE A 38 -14.01 9.76 -11.45
C ILE A 38 -13.70 9.10 -10.13
N GLY A 39 -14.76 8.58 -9.52
CA GLY A 39 -14.66 7.90 -8.27
C GLY A 39 -14.53 8.86 -7.10
N GLY A 40 -14.71 8.29 -5.96
CA GLY A 40 -14.73 8.95 -4.66
C GLY A 40 -15.11 7.95 -3.61
N GLY A 41 -15.31 8.43 -2.41
CA GLY A 41 -15.79 7.64 -1.29
C GLY A 41 -15.03 8.00 -0.02
N LYS A 42 -15.76 8.00 1.08
CA LYS A 42 -15.22 8.17 2.44
C LYS A 42 -14.67 6.84 3.00
N GLY A 43 -14.62 5.77 2.17
CA GLY A 43 -14.12 4.45 2.56
C GLY A 43 -12.60 4.34 2.57
N LEU A 44 -12.11 3.14 2.88
CA LEU A 44 -10.68 2.83 2.93
C LEU A 44 -9.95 3.02 1.59
N TYR A 45 -10.68 2.96 0.48
CA TYR A 45 -10.16 3.11 -0.88
C TYR A 45 -11.14 3.88 -1.73
N LYS A 46 -10.62 4.66 -2.68
CA LYS A 46 -11.45 5.29 -3.71
C LYS A 46 -11.96 4.22 -4.69
N ILE A 47 -13.24 4.30 -5.07
CA ILE A 47 -13.89 3.37 -6.00
C ILE A 47 -14.34 4.14 -7.24
N CYS A 48 -14.11 3.55 -8.41
CA CYS A 48 -14.56 4.04 -9.71
C CYS A 48 -15.46 3.02 -10.40
N GLY A 49 -16.53 3.46 -11.04
CA GLY A 49 -17.37 2.61 -11.88
C GLY A 49 -16.92 2.61 -13.35
N VAL A 50 -16.64 1.45 -13.91
CA VAL A 50 -16.42 1.25 -15.34
C VAL A 50 -17.52 0.33 -15.86
N ASN A 51 -18.32 0.79 -16.81
CA ASN A 51 -19.47 0.05 -17.36
C ASN A 51 -20.39 -0.52 -16.25
N ARG A 52 -20.66 0.27 -15.21
CA ARG A 52 -21.45 -0.09 -14.01
C ARG A 52 -20.83 -1.16 -13.10
N VAL A 53 -19.59 -1.57 -13.35
CA VAL A 53 -18.83 -2.46 -12.46
C VAL A 53 -17.91 -1.61 -11.58
N PRO A 54 -17.94 -1.78 -10.25
CA PRO A 54 -17.06 -1.03 -9.35
C PRO A 54 -15.65 -1.63 -9.34
N TYR A 55 -14.66 -0.77 -9.41
CA TYR A 55 -13.24 -1.11 -9.28
C TYR A 55 -12.56 -0.18 -8.27
N TYR A 56 -11.56 -0.67 -7.57
CA TYR A 56 -10.68 0.19 -6.79
C TYR A 56 -9.84 1.07 -7.72
N GLN A 57 -9.84 2.40 -7.48
CA GLN A 57 -9.19 3.37 -8.35
C GLN A 57 -7.68 3.11 -8.52
N HIS A 58 -6.96 2.78 -7.42
CA HIS A 58 -5.53 2.46 -7.49
C HIS A 58 -5.23 1.27 -8.42
N ARG A 59 -6.13 0.27 -8.51
CA ARG A 59 -5.97 -0.86 -9.43
C ARG A 59 -6.15 -0.44 -10.89
N LEU A 60 -7.13 0.43 -11.17
CA LEU A 60 -7.33 0.97 -12.53
C LEU A 60 -6.15 1.84 -12.96
N ILE A 61 -5.60 2.65 -12.06
CA ILE A 61 -4.43 3.48 -12.32
C ILE A 61 -3.21 2.60 -12.61
N PHE A 62 -2.99 1.55 -11.82
CA PHE A 62 -1.90 0.62 -12.06
C PHE A 62 -2.05 -0.09 -13.43
N LEU A 63 -3.26 -0.58 -13.74
CA LEU A 63 -3.58 -1.16 -15.06
C LEU A 63 -3.35 -0.16 -16.19
N TYR A 64 -3.74 1.10 -16.01
CA TYR A 64 -3.58 2.18 -16.99
C TYR A 64 -2.12 2.38 -17.38
N HIS A 65 -1.19 2.36 -16.42
CA HIS A 65 0.24 2.60 -16.63
C HIS A 65 1.01 1.35 -17.04
N HIS A 66 0.72 0.21 -16.43
CA HIS A 66 1.52 -1.01 -16.60
C HIS A 66 0.91 -2.06 -17.55
N GLY A 67 -0.38 -1.89 -17.91
CA GLY A 67 -1.05 -2.78 -18.85
C GLY A 67 -1.51 -4.13 -18.27
N TYR A 68 -1.29 -4.37 -16.97
CA TYR A 68 -1.73 -5.58 -16.28
C TYR A 68 -2.19 -5.26 -14.85
N MET A 69 -2.96 -6.17 -14.24
CA MET A 69 -3.48 -6.01 -12.88
C MET A 69 -2.84 -7.03 -11.94
N PRO A 70 -1.96 -6.62 -11.01
CA PRO A 70 -1.29 -7.54 -10.11
C PRO A 70 -2.29 -8.14 -9.10
N LYS A 71 -2.01 -9.35 -8.62
CA LYS A 71 -2.82 -9.99 -7.56
C LYS A 71 -2.84 -9.13 -6.28
N TYR A 72 -1.69 -8.61 -5.87
CA TYR A 72 -1.55 -7.71 -4.73
C TYR A 72 -0.88 -6.41 -5.17
N LEU A 73 -1.48 -5.30 -4.78
CA LEU A 73 -1.02 -3.95 -5.01
C LEU A 73 -0.92 -3.23 -3.67
N ASP A 74 0.15 -2.49 -3.48
CA ASP A 74 0.50 -1.87 -2.21
C ASP A 74 0.77 -0.38 -2.39
N HIS A 75 0.43 0.43 -1.39
CA HIS A 75 0.78 1.85 -1.30
C HIS A 75 2.07 1.97 -0.48
N ILE A 76 3.14 2.50 -1.09
CA ILE A 76 4.48 2.56 -0.49
C ILE A 76 4.46 3.35 0.83
N ASN A 77 3.74 4.47 0.84
CA ASN A 77 3.62 5.36 2.01
C ASN A 77 2.49 4.97 2.99
N ASN A 78 1.78 3.84 2.78
CA ASN A 78 0.60 3.40 3.53
C ASN A 78 -0.63 4.33 3.44
N ASP A 79 -0.59 5.43 2.70
CA ASP A 79 -1.77 6.25 2.43
C ASP A 79 -2.57 5.64 1.26
N ARG A 80 -3.71 5.05 1.59
CA ARG A 80 -4.61 4.37 0.64
C ARG A 80 -5.37 5.33 -0.28
N HIS A 81 -5.26 6.63 -0.05
CA HIS A 81 -5.86 7.67 -0.89
C HIS A 81 -4.86 8.31 -1.85
N ASP A 82 -3.56 8.12 -1.63
CA ASP A 82 -2.48 8.56 -2.51
C ASP A 82 -2.23 7.53 -3.62
N ASN A 83 -2.99 7.65 -4.71
CA ASN A 83 -2.92 6.74 -5.85
C ASN A 83 -1.98 7.22 -6.95
N ARG A 84 -1.03 8.10 -6.64
CA ARG A 84 0.04 8.45 -7.60
C ARG A 84 0.79 7.18 -7.99
N ILE A 85 1.12 7.06 -9.27
CA ILE A 85 1.71 5.83 -9.79
C ILE A 85 3.05 5.47 -9.11
N GLU A 86 3.82 6.49 -8.73
CA GLU A 86 5.09 6.35 -8.01
C GLU A 86 4.91 5.75 -6.61
N ASN A 87 3.72 5.91 -6.04
CA ASN A 87 3.34 5.36 -4.73
C ASN A 87 2.72 3.95 -4.81
N LEU A 88 2.47 3.44 -6.02
CA LEU A 88 1.86 2.13 -6.23
C LEU A 88 2.91 1.10 -6.66
N ARG A 89 2.92 -0.06 -6.02
CA ARG A 89 3.82 -1.15 -6.40
C ARG A 89 3.12 -2.51 -6.38
N ALA A 90 3.43 -3.33 -7.39
CA ALA A 90 3.05 -4.74 -7.38
C ALA A 90 3.90 -5.48 -6.32
N VAL A 91 3.26 -6.28 -5.49
CA VAL A 91 3.90 -7.01 -4.40
C VAL A 91 3.42 -8.46 -4.36
N SER A 92 4.23 -9.34 -3.75
CA SER A 92 3.77 -10.66 -3.35
C SER A 92 2.90 -10.58 -2.08
N ALA A 93 2.14 -11.63 -1.79
CA ALA A 93 1.39 -11.71 -0.53
C ALA A 93 2.28 -11.49 0.71
N ARG A 94 3.50 -12.01 0.67
CA ARG A 94 4.50 -11.87 1.72
C ARG A 94 4.97 -10.42 1.88
N GLN A 95 5.34 -9.76 0.79
CA GLN A 95 5.78 -8.37 0.81
C GLN A 95 4.67 -7.43 1.29
N ASN A 96 3.41 -7.69 0.91
CA ASN A 96 2.27 -6.91 1.38
C ASN A 96 2.09 -7.01 2.91
N GLN A 97 2.41 -8.16 3.53
CA GLN A 97 2.40 -8.30 4.99
C GLN A 97 3.48 -7.46 5.68
N HIS A 98 4.62 -7.22 5.02
CA HIS A 98 5.70 -6.41 5.57
C HIS A 98 5.33 -4.92 5.67
N ASN A 99 4.45 -4.43 4.77
CA ASN A 99 4.00 -3.05 4.74
C ASN A 99 2.85 -2.72 5.73
N ARG A 100 2.57 -3.58 6.72
CA ARG A 100 1.53 -3.31 7.73
C ARG A 100 1.97 -2.17 8.65
N SER A 101 1.02 -1.27 8.95
CA SER A 101 1.20 -0.21 9.94
C SER A 101 1.39 -0.75 11.35
N ILE A 102 1.87 0.11 12.26
CA ILE A 102 1.96 -0.18 13.69
C ILE A 102 0.60 -0.60 14.25
N ASN A 103 0.59 -1.59 15.14
CA ASN A 103 -0.62 -1.96 15.86
C ASN A 103 -1.07 -0.80 16.76
N LYS A 104 -2.36 -0.48 16.75
CA LYS A 104 -2.95 0.59 17.59
C LYS A 104 -2.68 0.40 19.08
N ASN A 105 -2.47 -0.85 19.53
CA ASN A 105 -2.17 -1.20 20.93
C ASN A 105 -0.66 -1.22 21.22
N SER A 106 0.18 -0.65 20.37
CA SER A 106 1.62 -0.60 20.62
C SER A 106 1.92 0.34 21.79
N THR A 107 2.51 -0.18 22.84
CA THR A 107 2.93 0.61 24.02
C THR A 107 4.21 1.39 23.79
N SER A 108 5.05 0.96 22.86
CA SER A 108 6.29 1.66 22.49
C SER A 108 6.11 2.74 21.45
N GLY A 109 5.02 2.71 20.66
CA GLY A 109 4.87 3.54 19.48
C GLY A 109 5.87 3.20 18.35
N VAL A 110 6.68 2.16 18.50
CA VAL A 110 7.66 1.70 17.50
C VAL A 110 7.31 0.28 17.04
N LYS A 111 7.21 0.12 15.74
CA LYS A 111 6.90 -1.19 15.13
C LYS A 111 8.02 -2.18 15.41
N GLY A 112 7.66 -3.32 16.04
CA GLY A 112 8.62 -4.40 16.37
C GLY A 112 9.44 -4.17 17.64
N VAL A 113 9.13 -3.12 18.43
CA VAL A 113 9.72 -2.90 19.75
C VAL A 113 8.66 -3.03 20.83
N CYS A 114 8.97 -3.74 21.90
CA CYS A 114 8.11 -3.83 23.07
C CYS A 114 8.93 -3.91 24.36
N TRP A 115 8.31 -3.57 25.49
CA TRP A 115 8.96 -3.67 26.79
C TRP A 115 9.06 -5.13 27.23
N HIS A 116 10.25 -5.59 27.58
CA HIS A 116 10.53 -6.92 28.07
C HIS A 116 10.62 -6.87 29.61
N LYS A 117 9.49 -7.12 30.27
CA LYS A 117 9.37 -7.02 31.74
C LYS A 117 10.45 -7.77 32.52
N PRO A 118 10.78 -9.06 32.19
CA PRO A 118 11.77 -9.80 32.97
C PRO A 118 13.17 -9.18 32.96
N ALA A 119 13.56 -8.54 31.85
CA ALA A 119 14.88 -7.91 31.73
C ALA A 119 14.87 -6.42 32.05
N GLY A 120 13.70 -5.78 32.24
CA GLY A 120 13.58 -4.35 32.43
C GLY A 120 14.14 -3.52 31.25
N LYS A 121 13.97 -4.01 30.01
CA LYS A 121 14.59 -3.43 28.81
C LYS A 121 13.63 -3.43 27.61
N TRP A 122 13.91 -2.63 26.61
CA TRP A 122 13.26 -2.66 25.33
C TRP A 122 13.80 -3.80 24.47
N ILE A 123 12.94 -4.65 23.93
CA ILE A 123 13.31 -5.72 23.01
C ILE A 123 12.92 -5.33 21.59
N ALA A 124 13.89 -5.38 20.67
CA ALA A 124 13.68 -5.25 19.24
C ALA A 124 13.50 -6.67 18.64
N LYS A 125 12.34 -6.96 18.06
CA LYS A 125 12.06 -8.25 17.41
C LYS A 125 11.05 -8.14 16.29
N MET A 126 11.21 -9.01 15.29
CA MET A 126 10.26 -9.10 14.18
C MET A 126 10.20 -10.53 13.64
N ARG A 127 9.08 -10.86 13.02
CA ARG A 127 8.89 -12.14 12.35
C ARG A 127 9.12 -11.98 10.84
N CYS A 128 10.03 -12.78 10.30
CA CYS A 128 10.27 -12.90 8.86
C CYS A 128 10.44 -14.38 8.53
N ASP A 129 9.80 -14.85 7.46
CA ASP A 129 9.89 -16.25 6.99
C ASP A 129 9.54 -17.29 8.05
N SER A 130 8.46 -17.03 8.79
CA SER A 130 8.00 -17.85 9.91
C SER A 130 9.00 -17.95 11.08
N LYS A 131 10.16 -17.31 10.98
CA LYS A 131 11.19 -17.25 12.03
C LYS A 131 11.13 -15.92 12.77
N MET A 132 11.45 -15.97 14.08
CA MET A 132 11.61 -14.77 14.88
C MET A 132 13.06 -14.29 14.79
N HIS A 133 13.22 -13.01 14.49
CA HIS A 133 14.52 -12.35 14.44
C HIS A 133 14.59 -11.31 15.56
N TYR A 134 15.73 -11.25 16.24
CA TYR A 134 15.96 -10.40 17.39
C TYR A 134 17.01 -9.35 17.07
N GLY A 135 16.70 -8.09 17.37
CA GLY A 135 17.63 -6.94 17.29
C GLY A 135 18.27 -6.61 18.64
N GLY A 136 18.02 -7.45 19.68
CA GLY A 136 18.61 -7.28 20.99
C GLY A 136 17.70 -6.66 22.04
N LEU A 137 18.27 -6.52 23.26
CA LEU A 137 17.70 -5.84 24.42
C LEU A 137 18.43 -4.54 24.65
N HIS A 138 17.68 -3.43 24.77
CA HIS A 138 18.23 -2.07 24.84
C HIS A 138 17.71 -1.36 26.09
N ASN A 139 18.55 -0.53 26.70
CA ASN A 139 18.20 0.25 27.91
C ASN A 139 17.24 1.40 27.57
N ASN A 140 17.33 1.96 26.37
CA ASN A 140 16.46 3.04 25.93
C ASN A 140 15.70 2.67 24.65
N LEU A 141 14.61 3.41 24.40
CA LEU A 141 13.74 3.15 23.26
C LEU A 141 14.40 3.50 21.91
N LYS A 142 15.26 4.53 21.87
CA LYS A 142 15.91 5.00 20.63
C LYS A 142 16.87 3.94 20.07
N ASP A 143 17.64 3.29 20.94
CA ASP A 143 18.57 2.23 20.52
C ASP A 143 17.80 1.00 20.00
N ALA A 144 16.69 0.64 20.66
CA ALA A 144 15.81 -0.42 20.21
C ALA A 144 15.14 -0.09 18.87
N GLU A 145 14.76 1.19 18.66
CA GLU A 145 14.21 1.66 17.39
C GLU A 145 15.23 1.56 16.26
N GLN A 146 16.47 1.99 16.50
CA GLN A 146 17.52 1.87 15.48
C GLN A 146 17.80 0.40 15.16
N ALA A 147 17.97 -0.43 16.16
CA ALA A 147 18.22 -1.87 15.99
C ALA A 147 17.10 -2.58 15.20
N ILE A 148 15.83 -2.23 15.40
CA ILE A 148 14.73 -2.82 14.63
C ILE A 148 14.65 -2.26 13.21
N LYS A 149 15.06 -1.01 12.97
CA LYS A 149 15.16 -0.43 11.61
C LYS A 149 16.23 -1.18 10.80
N ASP A 150 17.43 -1.31 11.34
CA ASP A 150 18.55 -2.00 10.71
C ASP A 150 18.20 -3.47 10.39
N LEU A 151 17.60 -4.15 11.37
CA LEU A 151 17.13 -5.54 11.20
C LEU A 151 16.10 -5.66 10.08
N ARG A 152 15.16 -4.71 9.99
CA ARG A 152 14.11 -4.70 8.98
C ARG A 152 14.67 -4.40 7.60
N GLU A 153 15.58 -3.45 7.47
CA GLU A 153 16.26 -3.15 6.20
C GLU A 153 17.04 -4.35 5.69
N LYS A 154 17.78 -5.03 6.58
CA LYS A 154 18.50 -6.26 6.25
C LYS A 154 17.60 -7.39 5.73
N LEU A 155 16.41 -7.55 6.32
CA LEU A 155 15.51 -8.67 6.00
C LEU A 155 14.52 -8.36 4.87
N HIS A 156 14.06 -7.12 4.75
CA HIS A 156 13.03 -6.72 3.79
C HIS A 156 13.56 -5.87 2.63
N GLY A 157 14.79 -5.34 2.72
CA GLY A 157 15.41 -4.48 1.70
C GLY A 157 14.50 -3.31 1.34
N LYS A 158 14.27 -3.08 0.04
CA LYS A 158 13.41 -2.00 -0.48
C LYS A 158 11.93 -2.07 -0.07
N PHE A 159 11.49 -3.14 0.56
CA PHE A 159 10.15 -3.29 1.12
C PHE A 159 10.09 -3.06 2.64
N ALA A 160 11.18 -2.58 3.24
CA ALA A 160 11.20 -2.21 4.65
C ALA A 160 10.23 -1.05 4.91
N ASN A 161 9.37 -1.24 5.93
CA ASN A 161 8.43 -0.21 6.38
C ASN A 161 8.57 -0.06 7.90
N HIS A 162 8.92 1.13 8.33
CA HIS A 162 9.23 1.42 9.72
C HIS A 162 7.99 1.81 10.56
N GLY A 163 6.82 1.99 9.93
CA GLY A 163 5.56 2.32 10.59
C GLY A 163 4.94 3.58 10.09
#